data_cf4e93708c998f1ccd105e1c9a306c87
#
_entry.id   cf4e93708c998f1ccd105e1c9a306c87
#
_cell.length_a   1.000
_cell.length_b   1.000
_cell.length_c   1.000
_cell.angle_alpha   90.00
_cell.angle_beta   90.00
_cell.angle_gamma   90.00
#
_symmetry.space_group_name_H-M   'P 1'
#
loop_
_entity.id
_entity.type
_entity.pdbx_description
1 polymer ?
#
loop_
_entity_poly.entity_id
_entity_poly.type
_entity_poly.pdbx_seq_one_letter_code
_entity_poly.pdbx_strand_id
1 'polypeptide(L)'
;MSANAAAPHYDIAIVGGGMVGASFALALRGTPWRAVLIEGVAPDSTAQPSFDERTTALGNGSRQVFQALGVWQAMAPHAAPIKAIHVSDAGRYGFARLD
;
A
#
# COMPACT_ATOMS: atom_id res chain seq x y z
N MET A 1 -24.25 1.21 33.10
CA MET A 1 -23.92 1.78 31.82
C MET A 1 -23.87 0.74 30.76
N SER A 2 -24.77 0.83 29.84
CA SER A 2 -24.84 -0.13 28.75
C SER A 2 -23.90 0.21 27.61
N ALA A 3 -23.22 1.35 27.67
CA ALA A 3 -22.38 1.81 26.57
C ALA A 3 -21.28 0.82 26.21
N ASN A 4 -20.75 0.09 27.19
CA ASN A 4 -19.68 -0.87 26.96
C ASN A 4 -20.14 -2.10 26.17
N ALA A 5 -21.43 -2.43 26.25
CA ALA A 5 -21.97 -3.58 25.53
C ALA A 5 -21.96 -3.36 24.03
N ALA A 6 -21.96 -2.10 23.58
CA ALA A 6 -21.96 -1.75 22.15
C ALA A 6 -20.55 -1.49 21.62
N ALA A 7 -19.51 -1.55 22.44
CA ALA A 7 -18.16 -1.28 21.99
C ALA A 7 -17.70 -2.38 21.02
N PRO A 8 -17.20 -2.01 19.84
CA PRO A 8 -16.68 -2.99 18.90
C PRO A 8 -15.43 -3.68 19.45
N HIS A 9 -15.24 -4.89 19.06
CA HIS A 9 -14.11 -5.73 19.48
C HIS A 9 -13.27 -6.08 18.25
N TYR A 10 -11.97 -5.87 18.35
CA TYR A 10 -11.04 -6.18 17.26
C TYR A 10 -9.90 -7.04 17.78
N ASP A 11 -9.46 -7.95 16.94
CA ASP A 11 -8.32 -8.83 17.24
C ASP A 11 -7.01 -8.21 16.82
N ILE A 12 -7.03 -7.42 15.75
CA ILE A 12 -5.84 -6.85 15.13
C ILE A 12 -6.09 -5.38 14.82
N ALA A 13 -5.15 -4.52 15.21
CA ALA A 13 -5.14 -3.13 14.83
C ALA A 13 -3.99 -2.88 13.85
N ILE A 14 -4.30 -2.34 12.69
CA ILE A 14 -3.33 -1.98 11.66
C ILE A 14 -3.20 -0.47 11.67
N VAL A 15 -2.03 0.03 12.01
CA VAL A 15 -1.79 1.47 12.04
C VAL A 15 -1.12 1.88 10.74
N GLY A 16 -1.79 2.74 10.00
CA GLY A 16 -1.35 3.19 8.69
C GLY A 16 -2.10 2.52 7.55
N GLY A 17 -2.82 3.33 6.76
CA GLY A 17 -3.64 2.88 5.64
C GLY A 17 -2.95 2.98 4.29
N GLY A 18 -1.61 3.00 4.26
CA GLY A 18 -0.85 2.97 3.02
C GLY A 18 -0.90 1.60 2.35
N MET A 19 -0.05 1.42 1.34
CA MET A 19 -0.07 0.21 0.52
C MET A 19 0.14 -1.06 1.36
N VAL A 20 1.08 -1.04 2.30
CA VAL A 20 1.39 -2.20 3.13
C VAL A 20 0.24 -2.51 4.08
N GLY A 21 -0.25 -1.51 4.81
CA GLY A 21 -1.34 -1.72 5.77
C GLY A 21 -2.63 -2.16 5.08
N ALA A 22 -2.97 -1.56 3.96
CA ALA A 22 -4.15 -1.93 3.19
C ALA A 22 -4.02 -3.36 2.63
N SER A 23 -2.84 -3.75 2.18
CA SER A 23 -2.57 -5.10 1.69
C SER A 23 -2.75 -6.14 2.79
N PHE A 24 -2.24 -5.83 3.97
CA PHE A 24 -2.41 -6.73 5.13
C PHE A 24 -3.88 -6.87 5.51
N ALA A 25 -4.61 -5.76 5.50
CA ALA A 25 -6.05 -5.80 5.78
C ALA A 25 -6.80 -6.68 4.78
N LEU A 26 -6.44 -6.57 3.48
CA LEU A 26 -7.02 -7.42 2.45
C LEU A 26 -6.68 -8.90 2.65
N ALA A 27 -5.47 -9.19 3.09
CA ALA A 27 -5.04 -10.56 3.34
C ALA A 27 -5.84 -11.22 4.47
N LEU A 28 -6.38 -10.43 5.38
CA LEU A 28 -7.22 -10.95 6.47
C LEU A 28 -8.66 -11.19 6.05
N ARG A 29 -9.02 -10.81 4.83
CA ARG A 29 -10.37 -11.00 4.31
C ARG A 29 -10.72 -12.49 4.27
N GLY A 30 -11.91 -12.83 4.74
CA GLY A 30 -12.35 -14.22 4.79
C GLY A 30 -11.81 -15.02 5.96
N THR A 31 -10.96 -14.44 6.80
CA THR A 31 -10.50 -15.07 8.04
C THR A 31 -11.44 -14.72 9.19
N PRO A 32 -11.41 -15.45 10.32
CA PRO A 32 -12.21 -15.11 11.48
C PRO A 32 -11.69 -13.89 12.27
N TRP A 33 -10.53 -13.35 11.90
CA TRP A 33 -9.92 -12.24 12.61
C TRP A 33 -10.64 -10.93 12.28
N ARG A 34 -10.97 -10.17 13.28
CA ARG A 34 -11.58 -8.86 13.12
C ARG A 34 -10.46 -7.82 13.18
N ALA A 35 -10.29 -7.10 12.08
CA ALA A 35 -9.22 -6.11 11.95
C ALA A 35 -9.81 -4.71 11.88
N VAL A 36 -9.10 -3.73 12.45
CA VAL A 36 -9.38 -2.31 12.29
C VAL A 36 -8.17 -1.64 11.68
N LEU A 37 -8.41 -0.81 10.67
CA LEU A 37 -7.38 -0.02 10.01
C LEU A 37 -7.47 1.41 10.52
N ILE A 38 -6.39 1.92 11.08
CA ILE A 38 -6.32 3.25 11.66
C ILE A 38 -5.44 4.12 10.77
N GLU A 39 -6.04 5.18 10.21
CA GLU A 39 -5.33 6.13 9.35
C GLU A 39 -5.54 7.53 9.87
N GLY A 40 -4.44 8.28 10.02
CA GLY A 40 -4.47 9.61 10.58
C GLY A 40 -5.02 10.68 9.63
N VAL A 41 -5.03 10.40 8.33
CA VAL A 41 -5.48 11.34 7.30
C VAL A 41 -6.49 10.64 6.41
N ALA A 42 -7.62 11.30 6.16
CA ALA A 42 -8.67 10.75 5.30
C ALA A 42 -8.11 10.48 3.89
N PRO A 43 -8.48 9.35 3.24
CA PRO A 43 -7.91 8.99 1.93
C PRO A 43 -8.17 10.01 0.83
N ASP A 44 -9.30 10.74 0.90
CA ASP A 44 -9.68 11.74 -0.09
C ASP A 44 -9.22 13.15 0.28
N SER A 45 -8.45 13.29 1.36
CA SER A 45 -7.97 14.60 1.82
C SER A 45 -6.72 15.02 1.05
N THR A 46 -6.66 16.29 0.67
CA THR A 46 -5.45 16.87 0.08
C THR A 46 -4.32 17.03 1.10
N ALA A 47 -4.62 16.88 2.38
CA ALA A 47 -3.61 16.88 3.44
C ALA A 47 -2.89 15.54 3.57
N GLN A 48 -3.26 14.53 2.77
CA GLN A 48 -2.62 13.22 2.76
C GLN A 48 -1.13 13.39 2.44
N PRO A 49 -0.20 12.87 3.27
CA PRO A 49 1.23 13.04 3.02
C PRO A 49 1.70 12.44 1.71
N SER A 50 1.00 11.43 1.21
CA SER A 50 1.31 10.80 -0.08
C SER A 50 0.56 11.42 -1.25
N PHE A 51 -0.16 12.52 -1.04
CA PHE A 51 -0.87 13.22 -2.09
C PHE A 51 0.11 14.11 -2.87
N ASP A 52 0.87 13.50 -3.73
CA ASP A 52 1.82 14.15 -4.62
C ASP A 52 1.97 13.27 -5.87
N GLU A 53 2.90 13.63 -6.72
CA GLU A 53 3.12 12.93 -7.98
C GLU A 53 4.11 11.76 -7.86
N ARG A 54 4.53 11.42 -6.65
CA ARG A 54 5.46 10.32 -6.47
C ARG A 54 4.81 9.00 -6.83
N THR A 55 5.60 8.15 -7.44
CA THR A 55 5.19 6.81 -7.82
C THR A 55 5.97 5.79 -6.98
N THR A 56 5.46 4.58 -6.97
CA THR A 56 6.11 3.48 -6.26
C THR A 56 6.50 2.42 -7.28
N ALA A 57 7.77 2.01 -7.23
CA ALA A 57 8.24 0.90 -8.04
C ALA A 57 7.88 -0.41 -7.35
N LEU A 58 7.19 -1.28 -8.05
CA LEU A 58 6.79 -2.59 -7.53
C LEU A 58 7.58 -3.68 -8.23
N GLY A 59 8.20 -4.55 -7.46
CA GLY A 59 8.85 -5.72 -7.99
C GLY A 59 7.84 -6.78 -8.38
N ASN A 60 8.30 -7.80 -9.08
CA ASN A 60 7.45 -8.90 -9.55
C ASN A 60 6.81 -9.66 -8.39
N GLY A 61 7.52 -9.81 -7.28
CA GLY A 61 6.96 -10.46 -6.09
C GLY A 61 5.77 -9.69 -5.52
N SER A 62 5.86 -8.36 -5.47
CA SER A 62 4.74 -7.53 -5.03
C SER A 62 3.56 -7.65 -5.99
N ARG A 63 3.79 -7.69 -7.28
CA ARG A 63 2.72 -7.92 -8.26
C ARG A 63 2.01 -9.24 -8.00
N GLN A 64 2.75 -10.29 -7.71
CA GLN A 64 2.17 -11.60 -7.41
C GLN A 64 1.31 -11.56 -6.15
N VAL A 65 1.72 -10.81 -5.13
CA VAL A 65 0.91 -10.61 -3.93
C VAL A 65 -0.40 -9.91 -4.29
N PHE A 66 -0.36 -8.85 -5.07
CA PHE A 66 -1.58 -8.14 -5.48
C PHE A 66 -2.47 -8.98 -6.36
N GLN A 67 -1.91 -9.85 -7.18
CA GLN A 67 -2.69 -10.82 -7.94
C GLN A 67 -3.41 -11.80 -7.00
N ALA A 68 -2.71 -12.32 -6.02
CA ALA A 68 -3.28 -13.23 -5.04
C ALA A 68 -4.38 -12.56 -4.20
N LEU A 69 -4.22 -11.28 -3.90
CA LEU A 69 -5.24 -10.50 -3.18
C LEU A 69 -6.43 -10.13 -4.06
N GLY A 70 -6.33 -10.32 -5.38
CA GLY A 70 -7.42 -10.04 -6.30
C GLY A 70 -7.56 -8.58 -6.69
N VAL A 71 -6.56 -7.75 -6.43
CA VAL A 71 -6.62 -6.31 -6.71
C VAL A 71 -5.74 -5.88 -7.88
N TRP A 72 -4.90 -6.78 -8.41
CA TRP A 72 -3.98 -6.41 -9.48
C TRP A 72 -4.70 -5.93 -10.74
N GLN A 73 -5.84 -6.53 -11.07
CA GLN A 73 -6.58 -6.14 -12.27
C GLN A 73 -7.08 -4.69 -12.22
N ALA A 74 -7.39 -4.21 -11.02
CA ALA A 74 -7.77 -2.80 -10.83
C ALA A 74 -6.56 -1.88 -10.87
N MET A 75 -5.38 -2.37 -10.50
CA MET A 75 -4.16 -1.57 -10.46
C MET A 75 -3.45 -1.48 -11.81
N ALA A 76 -3.47 -2.56 -12.58
CA ALA A 76 -2.68 -2.69 -13.79
C ALA A 76 -2.93 -1.59 -14.83
N PRO A 77 -4.16 -1.12 -15.08
CA PRO A 77 -4.40 -0.06 -16.05
C PRO A 77 -3.71 1.27 -15.68
N HIS A 78 -3.37 1.46 -14.41
CA HIS A 78 -2.71 2.67 -13.92
C HIS A 78 -1.21 2.49 -13.74
N ALA A 79 -0.68 1.34 -14.12
CA ALA A 79 0.73 0.99 -13.95
C ALA A 79 1.45 1.08 -15.30
N ALA A 80 2.74 1.40 -15.25
CA ALA A 80 3.61 1.39 -16.41
C ALA A 80 4.77 0.43 -16.16
N PRO A 81 5.16 -0.37 -17.16
CA PRO A 81 6.28 -1.27 -16.98
C PRO A 81 7.60 -0.51 -16.88
N ILE A 82 8.46 -0.94 -15.95
CA ILE A 82 9.81 -0.41 -15.84
C ILE A 82 10.68 -1.19 -16.83
N LYS A 83 11.23 -0.48 -17.81
CA LYS A 83 12.05 -1.10 -18.86
C LYS A 83 13.52 -0.89 -18.64
N ALA A 84 13.88 0.18 -17.92
CA ALA A 84 15.27 0.49 -17.66
C ALA A 84 15.37 1.28 -16.35
N ILE A 85 16.48 1.09 -15.66
CA ILE A 85 16.78 1.83 -14.43
C ILE A 85 18.10 2.55 -14.65
N HIS A 86 18.10 3.85 -14.43
CA HIS A 86 19.29 4.69 -14.49
C HIS A 86 19.64 5.16 -13.08
N VAL A 87 20.86 4.90 -12.66
CA VAL A 87 21.35 5.31 -11.35
C VAL A 87 22.55 6.22 -11.55
N SER A 88 22.48 7.40 -10.99
CA SER A 88 23.57 8.36 -10.98
C SER A 88 23.63 9.05 -9.63
N ASP A 89 24.82 9.55 -9.29
CA ASP A 89 25.02 10.25 -8.03
C ASP A 89 25.29 11.73 -8.33
N ALA A 90 24.53 12.59 -7.70
CA ALA A 90 24.63 14.04 -7.92
C ALA A 90 26.04 14.54 -7.55
N GLY A 91 26.63 15.32 -8.45
CA GLY A 91 27.96 15.89 -8.24
C GLY A 91 29.09 14.92 -8.51
N ARG A 92 28.84 13.73 -9.02
CA ARG A 92 29.85 12.74 -9.38
C ARG A 92 29.69 12.31 -10.83
N TYR A 93 30.82 11.92 -11.44
CA TYR A 93 30.81 11.36 -12.77
C TYR A 93 30.52 9.85 -12.69
N GLY A 94 29.83 9.38 -13.69
CA GLY A 94 29.50 7.97 -13.80
C GLY A 94 28.03 7.71 -13.52
N PHE A 95 27.55 6.63 -14.09
CA PHE A 95 26.19 6.19 -13.92
C PHE A 95 26.09 4.69 -14.17
N ALA A 96 25.00 4.09 -13.70
CA ALA A 96 24.68 2.70 -14.00
C ALA A 96 23.29 2.68 -14.65
N ARG A 97 23.15 1.77 -15.63
CA ARG A 97 21.88 1.56 -16.29
C ARG A 97 21.58 0.07 -16.33
N LEU A 98 20.37 -0.29 -15.95
CA LEU A 98 19.84 -1.65 -16.00
C LEU A 98 18.67 -1.67 -16.96
N ASP A 99 18.79 -2.46 -17.98
CA ASP A 99 17.73 -2.63 -18.98
C ASP A 99 16.95 -3.92 -18.74
#